data_4206e494c50366a2d7edf6f7fb1e08db
#
_entry.id   4206e494c50366a2d7edf6f7fb1e08db
#
_cell.length_a   1.000
_cell.length_b   1.000
_cell.length_c   1.000
_cell.angle_alpha   90.00
_cell.angle_beta   90.00
_cell.angle_gamma   90.00
#
_symmetry.space_group_name_H-M   'P 1'
#
loop_
_entity.id
_entity.type
_entity.pdbx_description
1 polymer ?
#
loop_
_entity_poly.entity_id
_entity_poly.type
_entity_poly.pdbx_seq_one_letter_code
_entity_poly.pdbx_strand_id
1 'polypeptide(L)'
;MTQDMTHTYDKPAIARSVARMLLEIEAVLFRADDPFTLTSGMKSPVYIDCRKIIAFPRMRAQMMDYGRTVIMNDIGYESLDAVAGGETAGIPFAAWLAERTGLPMHYVRKKPKGFGRDARIEGDIRDGQRVLLVEDLALSLIHI
;
A
#
# COMPACT_ATOMS: atom_id res chain seq x y z
N MET A 1 29.35 -14.75 25.32
CA MET A 1 27.89 -14.65 25.31
C MET A 1 27.47 -13.83 24.08
N THR A 2 27.26 -14.49 22.96
CA THR A 2 26.74 -13.89 21.73
C THR A 2 25.23 -13.73 21.92
N GLN A 3 24.76 -12.49 22.13
CA GLN A 3 23.34 -12.20 22.03
C GLN A 3 22.92 -12.47 20.61
N ASP A 4 22.11 -13.50 20.44
CA ASP A 4 21.38 -13.81 19.23
C ASP A 4 20.37 -12.67 19.00
N MET A 5 20.77 -11.68 18.18
CA MET A 5 19.91 -10.62 17.72
C MET A 5 19.07 -11.12 16.54
N THR A 6 18.31 -12.19 16.75
CA THR A 6 17.19 -12.49 15.88
C THR A 6 16.17 -11.38 16.08
N HIS A 7 16.20 -10.35 15.22
CA HIS A 7 15.09 -9.41 15.08
C HIS A 7 13.86 -10.24 14.72
N THR A 8 13.12 -10.63 15.74
CA THR A 8 11.89 -11.38 15.55
C THR A 8 10.91 -10.50 14.77
N TYR A 9 10.61 -10.88 13.54
CA TYR A 9 9.57 -10.24 12.73
C TYR A 9 8.23 -10.36 13.45
N ASP A 10 7.71 -9.25 13.97
CA ASP A 10 6.44 -9.17 14.71
C ASP A 10 5.41 -8.40 13.89
N LYS A 11 4.69 -9.11 13.04
CA LYS A 11 3.61 -8.56 12.20
C LYS A 11 2.48 -7.91 13.03
N PRO A 12 2.01 -8.49 14.15
CA PRO A 12 1.08 -7.81 15.05
C PRO A 12 1.60 -6.49 15.62
N ALA A 13 2.87 -6.39 15.96
CA ALA A 13 3.45 -5.12 16.42
C ALA A 13 3.48 -4.06 15.33
N ILE A 14 3.82 -4.45 14.09
CA ILE A 14 3.74 -3.57 12.92
C ILE A 14 2.31 -3.06 12.73
N ALA A 15 1.32 -3.96 12.76
CA ALA A 15 -0.08 -3.60 12.61
C ALA A 15 -0.55 -2.60 13.67
N ARG A 16 -0.20 -2.83 14.95
CA ARG A 16 -0.50 -1.89 16.04
C ARG A 16 0.17 -0.53 15.85
N SER A 17 1.41 -0.50 15.38
CA SER A 17 2.15 0.74 15.13
C SER A 17 1.48 1.55 14.00
N VAL A 18 1.13 0.90 12.90
CA VAL A 18 0.42 1.53 11.77
C VAL A 18 -0.94 2.08 12.20
N ALA A 19 -1.71 1.31 12.98
CA ALA A 19 -3.01 1.76 13.50
C ALA A 19 -2.86 3.02 14.37
N ARG A 20 -1.86 3.06 15.26
CA ARG A 20 -1.55 4.26 16.08
C ARG A 20 -1.20 5.47 15.24
N MET A 21 -0.36 5.31 14.21
CA MET A 21 0.00 6.39 13.30
C MET A 21 -1.24 6.97 12.60
N LEU A 22 -2.15 6.13 12.12
CA LEU A 22 -3.38 6.58 11.48
C LEU A 22 -4.31 7.33 12.44
N LEU A 23 -4.40 6.89 13.69
CA LEU A 23 -5.17 7.59 14.73
C LEU A 23 -4.53 8.94 15.08
N GLU A 24 -3.21 8.99 15.24
CA GLU A 24 -2.46 10.22 15.60
C GLU A 24 -2.61 11.32 14.56
N ILE A 25 -2.64 10.98 13.27
CA ILE A 25 -2.87 11.96 12.19
C ILE A 25 -4.35 12.19 11.91
N GLU A 26 -5.25 11.65 12.72
CA GLU A 26 -6.70 11.75 12.51
C GLU A 26 -7.14 11.24 11.13
N ALA A 27 -6.51 10.16 10.65
CA ALA A 27 -6.90 9.50 9.42
C ALA A 27 -8.09 8.55 9.60
N VAL A 28 -8.45 8.24 10.85
CA VAL A 28 -9.62 7.42 11.20
C VAL A 28 -10.68 8.35 11.77
N LEU A 29 -11.80 8.45 11.08
CA LEU A 29 -12.92 9.31 11.42
C LEU A 29 -14.09 8.50 11.93
N PHE A 30 -14.75 8.98 12.98
CA PHE A 30 -15.90 8.33 13.60
C PHE A 30 -17.14 9.23 13.54
N ARG A 31 -18.26 8.69 13.07
CA ARG A 31 -19.59 9.32 13.05
C ARG A 31 -20.65 8.31 13.39
N ALA A 32 -21.05 8.25 14.67
CA ALA A 32 -22.06 7.31 15.13
C ALA A 32 -23.47 7.71 14.68
N ASP A 33 -23.82 9.00 14.83
CA ASP A 33 -25.18 9.50 14.61
C ASP A 33 -25.47 9.83 13.13
N ASP A 34 -24.43 10.19 12.35
CA ASP A 34 -24.54 10.49 10.92
C ASP A 34 -23.46 9.72 10.14
N PRO A 35 -23.66 8.42 9.86
CA PRO A 35 -22.66 7.57 9.24
C PRO A 35 -22.24 8.04 7.84
N PHE A 36 -20.97 7.81 7.50
CA PHE A 36 -20.44 8.03 6.16
C PHE A 36 -21.12 7.13 5.14
N THR A 37 -21.44 7.67 3.97
CA THR A 37 -21.84 6.85 2.82
C THR A 37 -20.61 6.45 2.01
N LEU A 38 -20.30 5.17 1.97
CA LEU A 38 -19.19 4.64 1.19
C LEU A 38 -19.53 4.62 -0.30
N THR A 39 -18.53 4.45 -1.16
CA THR A 39 -18.70 4.38 -2.63
C THR A 39 -19.64 3.23 -3.06
N SER A 40 -19.72 2.17 -2.26
CA SER A 40 -20.66 1.06 -2.44
C SER A 40 -22.12 1.41 -2.10
N GLY A 41 -22.38 2.59 -1.53
CA GLY A 41 -23.67 2.98 -0.98
C GLY A 41 -23.92 2.52 0.45
N MET A 42 -23.05 1.70 1.02
CA MET A 42 -23.17 1.27 2.43
C MET A 42 -22.91 2.42 3.40
N LYS A 43 -23.63 2.41 4.52
CA LYS A 43 -23.39 3.30 5.65
C LYS A 43 -22.36 2.71 6.58
N SER A 44 -21.37 3.52 6.99
CA SER A 44 -20.34 3.13 7.95
C SER A 44 -20.15 4.22 9.00
N PRO A 45 -20.13 3.89 10.30
CA PRO A 45 -19.79 4.85 11.35
C PRO A 45 -18.30 5.21 11.36
N VAL A 46 -17.47 4.51 10.57
CA VAL A 46 -16.04 4.72 10.48
C VAL A 46 -15.62 4.98 9.04
N TYR A 47 -14.75 5.96 8.83
CA TYR A 47 -14.10 6.24 7.56
C TYR A 47 -12.58 6.31 7.77
N ILE A 48 -11.81 5.62 6.93
CA ILE A 48 -10.36 5.61 6.99
C ILE A 48 -9.80 6.31 5.75
N ASP A 49 -9.06 7.40 5.95
CA ASP A 49 -8.37 8.13 4.90
C ASP A 49 -6.85 7.85 4.94
N CYS A 50 -6.45 6.70 4.40
CA CYS A 50 -5.04 6.32 4.32
C CYS A 50 -4.20 7.30 3.50
N ARG A 51 -4.79 8.02 2.56
CA ARG A 51 -4.08 9.02 1.73
C ARG A 51 -3.57 10.20 2.54
N LYS A 52 -4.16 10.47 3.71
CA LYS A 52 -3.70 11.52 4.61
C LYS A 52 -2.23 11.35 5.01
N ILE A 53 -1.72 10.12 5.05
CA ILE A 53 -0.32 9.82 5.39
C ILE A 53 0.69 10.39 4.38
N ILE A 54 0.26 10.71 3.16
CA ILE A 54 1.10 11.34 2.13
C ILE A 54 1.72 12.64 2.65
N ALA A 55 0.98 13.41 3.45
CA ALA A 55 1.41 14.68 4.03
C ALA A 55 2.36 14.53 5.23
N PHE A 56 2.56 13.32 5.78
CA PHE A 56 3.35 13.08 6.98
C PHE A 56 4.63 12.29 6.68
N PRO A 57 5.73 12.94 6.27
CA PRO A 57 6.90 12.27 5.70
C PRO A 57 7.56 11.27 6.64
N ARG A 58 7.60 11.51 7.95
CA ARG A 58 8.21 10.58 8.93
C ARG A 58 7.38 9.32 9.09
N MET A 59 6.06 9.46 9.26
CA MET A 59 5.15 8.31 9.38
C MET A 59 5.08 7.51 8.09
N ARG A 60 5.01 8.21 6.96
CA ARG A 60 5.08 7.60 5.63
C ARG A 60 6.36 6.78 5.46
N ALA A 61 7.52 7.34 5.81
CA ALA A 61 8.79 6.63 5.76
C ALA A 61 8.77 5.35 6.59
N GLN A 62 8.33 5.46 7.85
CA GLN A 62 8.22 4.32 8.75
C GLN A 62 7.25 3.25 8.23
N MET A 63 6.12 3.67 7.67
CA MET A 63 5.13 2.74 7.08
C MET A 63 5.71 2.00 5.87
N MET A 64 6.50 2.68 5.02
CA MET A 64 7.17 2.04 3.90
C MET A 64 8.27 1.08 4.36
N ASP A 65 8.99 1.39 5.44
CA ASP A 65 9.98 0.48 6.03
C ASP A 65 9.30 -0.78 6.61
N TYR A 66 8.14 -0.64 7.22
CA TYR A 66 7.31 -1.78 7.62
C TYR A 66 6.85 -2.61 6.41
N GLY A 67 6.39 -1.95 5.34
CA GLY A 67 6.00 -2.62 4.10
C GLY A 67 7.15 -3.43 3.50
N ARG A 68 8.36 -2.83 3.45
CA ARG A 68 9.57 -3.54 3.04
C ARG A 68 9.85 -4.76 3.92
N THR A 69 9.75 -4.61 5.24
CA THR A 69 9.98 -5.71 6.19
C THR A 69 8.99 -6.85 5.97
N VAL A 70 7.71 -6.54 5.77
CA VAL A 70 6.66 -7.54 5.45
C VAL A 70 7.00 -8.28 4.15
N ILE A 71 7.36 -7.56 3.09
CA ILE A 71 7.73 -8.17 1.81
C ILE A 71 8.91 -9.12 1.97
N MET A 72 9.95 -8.70 2.69
CA MET A 72 11.15 -9.52 2.88
C MET A 72 10.85 -10.83 3.62
N ASN A 73 9.97 -10.79 4.63
CA ASN A 73 9.71 -11.94 5.49
C ASN A 73 8.60 -12.85 4.96
N ASP A 74 7.53 -12.27 4.37
CA ASP A 74 6.37 -13.05 3.92
C ASP A 74 6.50 -13.55 2.47
N ILE A 75 7.21 -12.81 1.61
CA ILE A 75 7.25 -13.07 0.17
C ILE A 75 8.68 -13.43 -0.29
N GLY A 76 9.67 -12.64 0.16
CA GLY A 76 11.05 -12.70 -0.34
C GLY A 76 11.24 -11.89 -1.63
N TYR A 77 12.38 -11.21 -1.74
CA TYR A 77 12.69 -10.40 -2.93
C TYR A 77 12.79 -11.22 -4.22
N GLU A 78 13.34 -12.43 -4.11
CA GLU A 78 13.55 -13.34 -5.24
C GLU A 78 12.22 -13.77 -5.88
N SER A 79 11.11 -13.57 -5.17
CA SER A 79 9.77 -13.89 -5.65
C SER A 79 9.11 -12.76 -6.42
N LEU A 80 9.71 -11.58 -6.50
CA LEU A 80 9.14 -10.39 -7.11
C LEU A 80 10.05 -9.82 -8.18
N ASP A 81 9.46 -9.44 -9.30
CA ASP A 81 10.13 -8.82 -10.43
C ASP A 81 9.83 -7.31 -10.51
N ALA A 82 8.71 -6.86 -9.93
CA ALA A 82 8.31 -5.45 -9.93
C ALA A 82 7.27 -5.13 -8.85
N VAL A 83 7.05 -3.83 -8.64
CA VAL A 83 5.97 -3.27 -7.82
C VAL A 83 5.06 -2.43 -8.72
N ALA A 84 3.75 -2.51 -8.52
CA ALA A 84 2.79 -1.69 -9.25
C ALA A 84 1.80 -1.01 -8.31
N GLY A 85 1.41 0.22 -8.63
CA GLY A 85 0.36 0.95 -7.91
C GLY A 85 -0.90 1.11 -8.75
N GLY A 86 -2.07 0.97 -8.13
CA GLY A 86 -3.34 1.29 -8.78
C GLY A 86 -3.60 2.80 -8.84
N GLU A 87 -4.09 3.28 -9.97
CA GLU A 87 -4.51 4.66 -10.11
C GLU A 87 -5.73 4.93 -9.19
N THR A 88 -5.71 5.95 -8.30
CA THR A 88 -4.70 7.00 -8.18
C THR A 88 -3.87 6.83 -6.91
N ALA A 89 -4.48 6.38 -5.82
CA ALA A 89 -3.87 6.40 -4.49
C ALA A 89 -2.73 5.39 -4.33
N GLY A 90 -2.78 4.24 -4.99
CA GLY A 90 -1.70 3.24 -4.95
C GLY A 90 -0.39 3.69 -5.57
N ILE A 91 -0.43 4.65 -6.52
CA ILE A 91 0.77 5.11 -7.24
C ILE A 91 1.87 5.64 -6.29
N PRO A 92 1.62 6.63 -5.42
CA PRO A 92 2.67 7.14 -4.53
C PRO A 92 3.19 6.08 -3.56
N PHE A 93 2.33 5.23 -3.02
CA PHE A 93 2.76 4.15 -2.11
C PHE A 93 3.65 3.13 -2.82
N ALA A 94 3.28 2.73 -4.05
CA ALA A 94 4.10 1.85 -4.87
C ALA A 94 5.45 2.47 -5.20
N ALA A 95 5.50 3.76 -5.52
CA ALA A 95 6.74 4.46 -5.84
C ALA A 95 7.71 4.47 -4.64
N TRP A 96 7.23 4.82 -3.45
CA TRP A 96 8.07 4.83 -2.25
C TRP A 96 8.52 3.43 -1.84
N LEU A 97 7.68 2.42 -2.06
CA LEU A 97 8.03 1.04 -1.76
C LEU A 97 9.05 0.48 -2.76
N ALA A 98 8.86 0.77 -4.05
CA ALA A 98 9.80 0.40 -5.10
C ALA A 98 11.20 0.98 -4.84
N GLU A 99 11.29 2.25 -4.40
CA GLU A 99 12.55 2.87 -4.02
C GLU A 99 13.24 2.14 -2.86
N ARG A 100 12.46 1.72 -1.84
CA ARG A 100 13.02 0.98 -0.69
C ARG A 100 13.42 -0.44 -0.99
N THR A 101 12.81 -1.05 -1.99
CA THR A 101 13.08 -2.44 -2.36
C THR A 101 14.08 -2.55 -3.50
N GLY A 102 14.32 -1.46 -4.24
CA GLY A 102 15.13 -1.46 -5.46
C GLY A 102 14.47 -2.19 -6.64
N LEU A 103 13.16 -2.46 -6.55
CA LEU A 103 12.41 -3.12 -7.61
C LEU A 103 11.90 -2.11 -8.66
N PRO A 104 11.79 -2.51 -9.94
CA PRO A 104 11.11 -1.72 -10.95
C PRO A 104 9.68 -1.35 -10.53
N MET A 105 9.24 -0.14 -10.93
CA MET A 105 7.91 0.37 -10.59
C MET A 105 7.05 0.53 -11.84
N HIS A 106 5.79 0.11 -11.72
CA HIS A 106 4.73 0.32 -12.71
C HIS A 106 3.51 0.96 -12.04
N TYR A 107 2.56 1.44 -12.85
CA TYR A 107 1.23 1.73 -12.32
C TYR A 107 0.11 1.34 -13.29
N VAL A 108 -1.02 0.97 -12.71
CA VAL A 108 -2.20 0.51 -13.45
C VAL A 108 -3.22 1.63 -13.51
N ARG A 109 -3.61 2.01 -14.71
CA ARG A 109 -4.64 3.03 -14.97
C ARG A 109 -6.04 2.44 -14.81
N LYS A 110 -6.97 3.27 -14.33
CA LYS A 110 -8.40 2.89 -14.27
C LYS A 110 -8.98 2.63 -15.67
N LYS A 111 -8.52 3.41 -16.66
CA LYS A 111 -8.93 3.29 -18.05
C LYS A 111 -7.70 3.31 -18.96
N PRO A 112 -7.75 2.62 -20.10
CA PRO A 112 -6.73 2.75 -21.14
C PRO A 112 -6.55 4.20 -21.55
N LYS A 113 -5.39 4.54 -22.08
CA LYS A 113 -4.99 5.91 -22.39
C LYS A 113 -5.81 6.54 -23.54
N GLY A 114 -6.36 5.69 -24.41
CA GLY A 114 -7.17 6.14 -25.57
C GLY A 114 -6.40 6.74 -26.73
N PHE A 115 -5.06 6.84 -26.61
CA PHE A 115 -4.16 7.33 -27.64
C PHE A 115 -2.73 6.78 -27.46
N GLY A 116 -1.92 6.84 -28.49
CA GLY A 116 -0.55 6.30 -28.47
C GLY A 116 -0.56 4.77 -28.37
N ARG A 117 0.09 4.22 -27.32
CA ARG A 117 0.14 2.78 -27.09
C ARG A 117 -1.15 2.18 -26.54
N ASP A 118 -2.15 3.00 -26.23
CA ASP A 118 -3.40 2.61 -25.56
C ASP A 118 -3.18 1.69 -24.32
N ALA A 119 -2.07 1.92 -23.64
CA ALA A 119 -1.65 1.07 -22.52
C ALA A 119 -2.48 1.35 -21.27
N ARG A 120 -2.87 0.27 -20.59
CA ARG A 120 -3.49 0.32 -19.26
C ARG A 120 -2.46 0.30 -18.15
N ILE A 121 -1.26 -0.23 -18.43
CA ILE A 121 -0.14 -0.27 -17.48
C ILE A 121 0.97 0.61 -18.02
N GLU A 122 1.47 1.50 -17.20
CA GLU A 122 2.60 2.37 -17.50
C GLU A 122 3.88 1.81 -16.88
N GLY A 123 4.98 1.88 -17.62
CA GLY A 123 6.26 1.28 -17.31
C GLY A 123 6.67 0.28 -18.38
N ASP A 124 7.69 -0.51 -18.10
CA ASP A 124 8.21 -1.58 -19.01
C ASP A 124 7.87 -2.96 -18.41
N ILE A 125 6.58 -3.29 -18.39
CA ILE A 125 6.10 -4.59 -17.92
C ILE A 125 6.20 -5.64 -19.03
N ARG A 126 6.57 -6.86 -18.65
CA ARG A 126 6.72 -8.01 -19.57
C ARG A 126 5.91 -9.19 -19.09
N ASP A 127 5.48 -10.02 -20.03
CA ASP A 127 4.75 -11.24 -19.72
C ASP A 127 5.58 -12.16 -18.80
N GLY A 128 4.91 -12.76 -17.83
CA GLY A 128 5.52 -13.67 -16.86
C GLY A 128 6.16 -13.01 -15.66
N GLN A 129 6.22 -11.67 -15.59
CA GLN A 129 6.70 -10.99 -14.40
C GLN A 129 5.75 -11.16 -13.22
N ARG A 130 6.34 -11.36 -12.03
CA ARG A 130 5.62 -11.45 -10.75
C ARG A 130 5.59 -10.06 -10.12
N VAL A 131 4.41 -9.45 -10.11
CA VAL A 131 4.22 -8.06 -9.73
C VAL A 131 3.46 -7.96 -8.42
N LEU A 132 4.02 -7.23 -7.45
CA LEU A 132 3.32 -6.85 -6.23
C LEU A 132 2.42 -5.65 -6.50
N LEU A 133 1.10 -5.83 -6.41
CA LEU A 133 0.17 -4.71 -6.45
C LEU A 133 0.09 -4.03 -5.08
N VAL A 134 0.23 -2.71 -5.07
CA VAL A 134 0.17 -1.86 -3.88
C VAL A 134 -1.01 -0.91 -3.97
N GLU A 135 -1.82 -0.91 -2.93
CA GLU A 135 -2.95 0.01 -2.73
C GLU A 135 -2.84 0.70 -1.36
N ASP A 136 -3.54 1.80 -1.19
CA ASP A 136 -3.58 2.54 0.07
C ASP A 136 -4.47 1.84 1.12
N LEU A 137 -5.54 1.19 0.67
CA LEU A 137 -6.50 0.49 1.52
C LEU A 137 -7.17 -0.66 0.75
N ALA A 138 -7.14 -1.86 1.31
CA ALA A 138 -7.89 -3.00 0.81
C ALA A 138 -9.08 -3.30 1.74
N LEU A 139 -10.30 -3.09 1.27
CA LEU A 139 -11.54 -3.39 1.99
C LEU A 139 -12.13 -4.73 1.57
N SER A 140 -12.05 -5.06 0.29
CA SER A 140 -12.53 -6.32 -0.28
C SER A 140 -11.77 -6.61 -1.57
N LEU A 141 -11.29 -7.85 -1.71
CA LEU A 141 -10.58 -8.36 -2.88
C LEU A 141 -11.39 -9.43 -3.63
N ILE A 142 -12.73 -9.39 -3.52
CA ILE A 142 -13.63 -10.43 -4.03
C ILE A 142 -13.59 -10.55 -5.57
N HIS A 143 -13.06 -9.55 -6.28
CA HIS A 143 -13.09 -9.49 -7.75
C HIS A 143 -11.73 -9.12 -8.38
N ILE A 144 -10.65 -9.66 -7.84
CA ILE A 144 -9.35 -9.58 -8.51
C ILE A 144 -9.04 -10.91 -9.19
#